data_c9b97a1f8de73dc71784d2d1b91a301d
#
_entry.id   c9b97a1f8de73dc71784d2d1b91a301d
#
_cell.length_a   1.000
_cell.length_b   1.000
_cell.length_c   1.000
_cell.angle_alpha   90.00
_cell.angle_beta   90.00
_cell.angle_gamma   90.00
#
_symmetry.space_group_name_H-M   'P 1'
#
loop_
_entity.id
_entity.type
_entity.pdbx_description
1 polymer ?
#
loop_
_entity_poly.entity_id
_entity_poly.type
_entity_poly.pdbx_seq_one_letter_code
_entity_poly.pdbx_strand_id
1 'polypeptide(L)'
;MCQTHIDVDNNALKTSCCLIVVSALLFIPGAGFALSLDQAEKLALKADPRVLGYQSTARSYEEASVSDSTLPDPRLMLGAVNVPVDSFDLSQEAMTQLKVGIQQDFPRGSSLEIKQQQSQWLSRSATALAQDARRKLVSDVRQAYLNLYYEVAALEIISETRRLFSNLVSITESNYAAGRVNQQDVVQASLELSRLDDRAAKIKGKEEGYRAELAQWIGDQAWNPIDDMFPLLPELPEDIDVNAAITSHPLIQAKNARVNAARKSIDIAKQDYKPGWSASLDYGFRSGDNPDGSSRSDFATALVNFDIPLFTTDRQDRRVASSQEKTNAARYEMDDALRQLKRIYDKELHSWRRHNERVSLYQDSLLASAKDNSRASLQAYQSGVTEFNTLMRAQITELDVRLENLRVKVDRASAHARLLYITGE
;
A
#
# COMPACT_ATOMS: atom_id res chain seq x y z
N MET A 1 -23.70 15.59 66.25
CA MET A 1 -23.81 14.85 67.52
C MET A 1 -22.89 13.68 67.46
N CYS A 2 -22.00 13.67 68.45
CA CYS A 2 -21.14 12.64 69.03
C CYS A 2 -20.11 11.96 68.08
N GLN A 3 -18.88 12.36 68.21
CA GLN A 3 -17.83 12.09 69.24
C GLN A 3 -17.26 10.70 69.15
N THR A 4 -15.99 10.66 68.76
CA THR A 4 -14.71 10.44 69.48
C THR A 4 -14.35 8.98 69.72
N HIS A 5 -13.21 8.52 69.26
CA HIS A 5 -12.10 8.24 70.18
C HIS A 5 -10.78 8.09 69.45
N ILE A 6 -9.80 8.80 69.95
CA ILE A 6 -8.37 8.73 69.71
C ILE A 6 -7.81 7.59 70.53
N ASP A 7 -6.87 6.82 70.02
CA ASP A 7 -5.83 6.22 70.84
C ASP A 7 -4.47 6.25 70.13
N VAL A 8 -3.57 6.87 70.80
CA VAL A 8 -2.15 7.02 70.53
C VAL A 8 -1.42 5.89 71.24
N ASP A 9 -0.57 5.17 70.58
CA ASP A 9 0.55 4.56 71.26
C ASP A 9 1.84 4.60 70.44
N ASN A 10 2.84 5.12 71.15
CA ASN A 10 4.23 5.29 70.81
C ASN A 10 5.01 3.96 70.83
N ASN A 11 5.90 3.76 69.98
CA ASN A 11 7.33 3.43 70.14
C ASN A 11 7.87 2.50 69.05
N ALA A 12 8.79 2.95 68.26
CA ALA A 12 10.17 2.42 68.23
C ALA A 12 10.90 2.94 67.00
N LEU A 13 11.86 3.75 67.24
CA LEU A 13 12.97 4.04 66.32
C LEU A 13 13.58 2.71 65.83
N LYS A 14 13.61 2.50 64.53
CA LYS A 14 14.66 1.67 63.87
C LYS A 14 15.12 2.43 62.63
N THR A 15 16.29 3.01 62.73
CA THR A 15 17.19 3.41 61.65
C THR A 15 17.29 2.31 60.58
N SER A 16 16.80 2.59 59.39
CA SER A 16 17.08 1.73 58.24
C SER A 16 17.66 2.58 57.15
N CYS A 17 18.93 2.36 56.90
CA CYS A 17 19.77 2.93 55.86
C CYS A 17 19.10 2.82 54.49
N CYS A 18 18.72 3.96 53.89
CA CYS A 18 18.34 4.02 52.47
C CYS A 18 19.60 3.83 51.61
N LEU A 19 19.79 2.59 51.14
CA LEU A 19 20.66 2.30 50.03
C LEU A 19 19.96 2.80 48.76
N ILE A 20 20.36 3.98 48.28
CA ILE A 20 20.02 4.48 46.94
C ILE A 20 20.84 3.62 45.95
N VAL A 21 20.22 2.57 45.41
CA VAL A 21 20.72 1.88 44.23
C VAL A 21 20.46 2.81 43.04
N VAL A 22 21.44 3.61 42.69
CA VAL A 22 21.51 4.30 41.42
C VAL A 22 21.68 3.22 40.35
N SER A 23 20.59 2.76 39.76
CA SER A 23 20.59 1.98 38.53
C SER A 23 21.15 2.89 37.42
N ALA A 24 22.45 2.85 37.23
CA ALA A 24 23.07 3.31 36.00
C ALA A 24 22.50 2.44 34.86
N LEU A 25 21.45 2.93 34.19
CA LEU A 25 21.10 2.47 32.85
C LEU A 25 22.35 2.72 31.96
N LEU A 26 23.13 1.68 31.81
CA LEU A 26 24.10 1.59 30.71
C LEU A 26 23.30 1.75 29.41
N PHE A 27 23.25 2.98 28.88
CA PHE A 27 23.03 3.23 27.48
C PHE A 27 24.19 2.53 26.74
N ILE A 28 24.01 1.26 26.45
CA ILE A 28 24.78 0.60 25.39
C ILE A 28 24.30 1.33 24.14
N PRO A 29 25.15 2.14 23.47
CA PRO A 29 24.83 2.59 22.14
C PRO A 29 24.63 1.30 21.34
N GLY A 30 23.39 1.00 20.96
CA GLY A 30 23.09 -0.13 20.09
C GLY A 30 24.07 -0.02 18.93
N ALA A 31 24.94 -1.02 18.80
CA ALA A 31 25.74 -1.19 17.59
C ALA A 31 24.70 -1.10 16.46
N GLY A 32 24.69 0.02 15.75
CA GLY A 32 23.78 0.25 14.65
C GLY A 32 24.09 -0.80 13.60
N PHE A 33 23.32 -1.90 13.62
CA PHE A 33 23.40 -2.88 12.55
C PHE A 33 23.07 -2.14 11.26
N ALA A 34 23.95 -2.23 10.29
CA ALA A 34 23.73 -1.68 8.97
C ALA A 34 22.38 -2.21 8.44
N LEU A 35 21.56 -1.32 7.91
CA LEU A 35 20.25 -1.66 7.36
C LEU A 35 20.43 -2.54 6.13
N SER A 36 19.99 -3.80 6.21
CA SER A 36 19.95 -4.70 5.06
C SER A 36 18.61 -4.58 4.31
N LEU A 37 18.56 -5.06 3.05
CA LEU A 37 17.35 -5.10 2.25
C LEU A 37 16.23 -5.92 2.94
N ASP A 38 16.56 -7.10 3.46
CA ASP A 38 15.62 -7.97 4.19
C ASP A 38 15.03 -7.29 5.43
N GLN A 39 15.86 -6.54 6.16
CA GLN A 39 15.37 -5.75 7.30
C GLN A 39 14.43 -4.62 6.86
N ALA A 40 14.75 -3.92 5.77
CA ALA A 40 13.91 -2.86 5.22
C ALA A 40 12.54 -3.43 4.77
N GLU A 41 12.51 -4.59 4.09
CA GLU A 41 11.27 -5.27 3.71
C GLU A 41 10.42 -5.65 4.93
N LYS A 42 11.03 -6.26 5.95
CA LYS A 42 10.34 -6.67 7.19
C LYS A 42 9.76 -5.48 7.96
N LEU A 43 10.50 -4.38 8.03
CA LEU A 43 10.03 -3.16 8.68
C LEU A 43 8.85 -2.53 7.94
N ALA A 44 8.95 -2.41 6.62
CA ALA A 44 7.90 -1.86 5.79
C ALA A 44 6.59 -2.67 5.87
N LEU A 45 6.70 -4.01 5.90
CA LEU A 45 5.55 -4.92 5.96
C LEU A 45 4.84 -4.90 7.32
N LYS A 46 5.47 -4.36 8.37
CA LYS A 46 4.94 -4.44 9.74
C LYS A 46 3.64 -3.65 9.94
N ALA A 47 3.49 -2.50 9.30
CA ALA A 47 2.35 -1.61 9.54
C ALA A 47 2.06 -0.66 8.35
N ASP A 48 2.10 -1.13 7.11
CA ASP A 48 1.79 -0.27 5.96
C ASP A 48 0.30 0.12 5.96
N PRO A 49 -0.02 1.44 5.96
CA PRO A 49 -1.40 1.93 6.04
C PRO A 49 -2.27 1.50 4.84
N ARG A 50 -1.70 1.28 3.64
CA ARG A 50 -2.45 0.84 2.45
C ARG A 50 -2.90 -0.61 2.62
N VAL A 51 -2.02 -1.48 3.12
CA VAL A 51 -2.35 -2.88 3.42
C VAL A 51 -3.43 -2.95 4.49
N LEU A 52 -3.25 -2.21 5.60
CA LEU A 52 -4.22 -2.13 6.69
C LEU A 52 -5.57 -1.55 6.23
N GLY A 53 -5.56 -0.56 5.32
CA GLY A 53 -6.75 0.03 4.72
C GLY A 53 -7.57 -0.99 3.94
N TYR A 54 -6.93 -1.80 3.08
CA TYR A 54 -7.62 -2.87 2.34
C TYR A 54 -8.12 -3.98 3.27
N GLN A 55 -7.38 -4.35 4.30
CA GLN A 55 -7.83 -5.32 5.31
C GLN A 55 -9.06 -4.81 6.07
N SER A 56 -9.08 -3.53 6.44
CA SER A 56 -10.25 -2.92 7.09
C SER A 56 -11.46 -2.87 6.15
N THR A 57 -11.23 -2.59 4.85
CA THR A 57 -12.28 -2.64 3.82
C THR A 57 -12.83 -4.06 3.66
N ALA A 58 -11.98 -5.08 3.69
CA ALA A 58 -12.42 -6.47 3.62
C ALA A 58 -13.31 -6.83 4.80
N ARG A 59 -12.91 -6.48 6.02
CA ARG A 59 -13.72 -6.68 7.23
C ARG A 59 -15.03 -5.91 7.19
N SER A 60 -15.03 -4.66 6.68
CA SER A 60 -16.25 -3.88 6.50
C SER A 60 -17.27 -4.60 5.62
N TYR A 61 -16.83 -5.25 4.52
CA TYR A 61 -17.71 -6.04 3.67
C TYR A 61 -18.14 -7.37 4.33
N GLU A 62 -17.32 -7.96 5.20
CA GLU A 62 -17.71 -9.13 5.99
C GLU A 62 -18.86 -8.79 6.94
N GLU A 63 -18.75 -7.72 7.70
CA GLU A 63 -19.81 -7.22 8.57
C GLU A 63 -21.06 -6.82 7.76
N ALA A 64 -20.87 -6.12 6.64
CA ALA A 64 -21.99 -5.79 5.73
C ALA A 64 -22.69 -7.05 5.21
N SER A 65 -21.96 -8.15 4.97
CA SER A 65 -22.58 -9.39 4.49
C SER A 65 -23.55 -9.99 5.50
N VAL A 66 -23.30 -9.83 6.80
CA VAL A 66 -24.19 -10.25 7.87
C VAL A 66 -25.43 -9.36 7.88
N SER A 67 -25.26 -8.06 7.90
CA SER A 67 -26.34 -7.08 7.88
C SER A 67 -27.23 -7.22 6.64
N ASP A 68 -26.64 -7.41 5.45
CA ASP A 68 -27.34 -7.57 4.18
C ASP A 68 -28.22 -8.82 4.13
N SER A 69 -27.97 -9.82 4.97
CA SER A 69 -28.74 -11.07 5.04
C SER A 69 -29.93 -11.02 5.99
N THR A 70 -30.03 -9.96 6.80
CA THR A 70 -31.08 -9.85 7.82
C THR A 70 -32.31 -9.11 7.28
N LEU A 71 -33.47 -9.42 7.85
CA LEU A 71 -34.70 -8.67 7.58
C LEU A 71 -34.55 -7.21 8.09
N PRO A 72 -35.18 -6.25 7.43
CA PRO A 72 -35.26 -4.89 7.97
C PRO A 72 -36.02 -4.88 9.30
N ASP A 73 -35.72 -3.89 10.13
CA ASP A 73 -36.38 -3.75 11.43
C ASP A 73 -37.89 -3.58 11.28
N PRO A 74 -38.67 -4.17 12.20
CA PRO A 74 -40.12 -3.94 12.24
C PRO A 74 -40.42 -2.47 12.54
N ARG A 75 -41.47 -1.95 11.94
CA ARG A 75 -41.96 -0.60 12.17
C ARG A 75 -43.08 -0.58 13.19
N LEU A 76 -42.92 0.23 14.25
CA LEU A 76 -44.01 0.56 15.17
C LEU A 76 -44.86 1.68 14.56
N MET A 77 -46.14 1.48 14.47
CA MET A 77 -47.13 2.45 13.95
C MET A 77 -47.97 2.95 15.10
N LEU A 78 -48.08 4.26 15.25
CA LEU A 78 -49.00 4.90 16.19
C LEU A 78 -49.84 5.89 15.40
N GLY A 79 -51.16 5.88 15.62
CA GLY A 79 -52.04 6.76 14.87
C GLY A 79 -53.39 6.97 15.54
N ALA A 80 -54.03 8.08 15.22
CA ALA A 80 -55.46 8.31 15.49
C ALA A 80 -56.18 8.29 14.13
N VAL A 81 -57.20 7.50 14.03
CA VAL A 81 -57.91 7.20 12.77
C VAL A 81 -59.39 7.60 12.91
N ASN A 82 -59.93 8.21 11.85
CA ASN A 82 -61.29 8.68 11.79
C ASN A 82 -61.68 9.64 12.93
N VAL A 83 -60.75 10.53 13.29
CA VAL A 83 -61.01 11.58 14.30
C VAL A 83 -61.85 12.67 13.66
N PRO A 84 -63.03 13.04 14.24
CA PRO A 84 -63.84 14.15 13.75
C PRO A 84 -63.06 15.46 13.75
N VAL A 85 -63.06 16.19 12.63
CA VAL A 85 -62.28 17.44 12.49
C VAL A 85 -62.95 18.67 13.10
N ASP A 86 -64.27 18.56 13.40
CA ASP A 86 -65.10 19.60 14.01
C ASP A 86 -64.98 19.67 15.53
N SER A 87 -64.75 18.52 16.18
CA SER A 87 -64.71 18.42 17.66
C SER A 87 -63.44 17.85 18.22
N PHE A 88 -62.71 17.06 17.42
CA PHE A 88 -61.58 16.22 17.86
C PHE A 88 -61.93 15.28 19.03
N ASP A 89 -63.24 15.00 19.25
CA ASP A 89 -63.70 14.10 20.28
C ASP A 89 -63.53 12.63 19.84
N LEU A 90 -62.76 11.87 20.60
CA LEU A 90 -62.49 10.46 20.32
C LEU A 90 -63.67 9.55 20.58
N SER A 91 -64.72 10.03 21.25
CA SER A 91 -65.92 9.29 21.57
C SER A 91 -67.12 9.61 20.68
N GLN A 92 -67.05 10.67 19.86
CA GLN A 92 -68.15 11.12 19.03
C GLN A 92 -68.56 10.08 17.97
N GLU A 93 -67.57 9.61 17.20
CA GLU A 93 -67.83 8.70 16.10
C GLU A 93 -67.49 7.24 16.42
N ALA A 94 -68.34 6.34 16.00
CA ALA A 94 -68.21 4.90 16.29
C ALA A 94 -66.92 4.28 15.67
N MET A 95 -66.37 4.89 14.63
CA MET A 95 -65.15 4.42 13.93
C MET A 95 -63.86 5.14 14.35
N THR A 96 -63.95 6.10 15.27
CA THR A 96 -62.76 6.76 15.81
C THR A 96 -61.97 5.77 16.68
N GLN A 97 -60.66 5.68 16.45
CA GLN A 97 -59.81 4.77 17.17
C GLN A 97 -58.37 5.30 17.31
N LEU A 98 -57.77 5.04 18.43
CA LEU A 98 -56.33 5.14 18.61
C LEU A 98 -55.68 3.81 18.26
N LYS A 99 -54.77 3.81 17.28
CA LYS A 99 -54.14 2.60 16.79
C LYS A 99 -52.71 2.48 17.28
N VAL A 100 -52.32 1.28 17.72
CA VAL A 100 -50.95 0.85 17.84
C VAL A 100 -50.78 -0.41 16.99
N GLY A 101 -49.71 -0.44 16.18
CA GLY A 101 -49.48 -1.56 15.30
C GLY A 101 -48.00 -1.84 15.09
N ILE A 102 -47.70 -3.01 14.57
CA ILE A 102 -46.36 -3.43 14.16
C ILE A 102 -46.43 -3.91 12.70
N GLN A 103 -45.47 -3.49 11.88
CA GLN A 103 -45.33 -3.93 10.50
C GLN A 103 -43.96 -4.52 10.27
N GLN A 104 -43.89 -5.66 9.58
CA GLN A 104 -42.69 -6.30 9.09
C GLN A 104 -42.70 -6.31 7.57
N ASP A 105 -41.61 -5.79 6.98
CA ASP A 105 -41.35 -5.83 5.54
C ASP A 105 -40.54 -7.08 5.19
N PHE A 106 -40.92 -7.72 4.07
CA PHE A 106 -40.21 -8.87 3.51
C PHE A 106 -39.72 -8.50 2.11
N PRO A 107 -38.36 -8.35 1.93
CA PRO A 107 -37.77 -7.98 0.65
C PRO A 107 -38.06 -8.99 -0.46
N ARG A 108 -37.97 -8.52 -1.72
CA ARG A 108 -38.35 -9.28 -2.91
C ARG A 108 -37.49 -10.51 -3.11
N GLY A 109 -38.11 -11.66 -3.23
CA GLY A 109 -37.51 -12.94 -3.54
C GLY A 109 -36.34 -13.29 -2.61
N SER A 110 -35.16 -13.62 -3.19
CA SER A 110 -33.93 -13.93 -2.46
C SER A 110 -32.93 -12.78 -2.42
N SER A 111 -33.43 -11.52 -2.46
CA SER A 111 -32.55 -10.34 -2.53
C SER A 111 -31.58 -10.21 -1.36
N LEU A 112 -31.96 -10.63 -0.14
CA LEU A 112 -31.10 -10.62 1.04
C LEU A 112 -29.92 -11.57 0.88
N GLU A 113 -30.19 -12.83 0.53
CA GLU A 113 -29.14 -13.83 0.28
C GLU A 113 -28.17 -13.40 -0.83
N ILE A 114 -28.70 -12.84 -1.94
CA ILE A 114 -27.88 -12.41 -3.05
C ILE A 114 -27.02 -11.18 -2.67
N LYS A 115 -27.54 -10.24 -1.87
CA LYS A 115 -26.77 -9.13 -1.31
C LYS A 115 -25.64 -9.62 -0.41
N GLN A 116 -25.93 -10.57 0.47
CA GLN A 116 -24.91 -11.23 1.30
C GLN A 116 -23.79 -11.79 0.42
N GLN A 117 -24.12 -12.55 -0.62
CA GLN A 117 -23.15 -13.11 -1.56
C GLN A 117 -22.35 -12.02 -2.28
N GLN A 118 -22.99 -10.91 -2.64
CA GLN A 118 -22.34 -9.75 -3.24
C GLN A 118 -21.27 -9.16 -2.30
N SER A 119 -21.65 -8.89 -1.03
CA SER A 119 -20.75 -8.35 -0.02
C SER A 119 -19.58 -9.32 0.28
N GLN A 120 -19.81 -10.62 0.27
CA GLN A 120 -18.75 -11.63 0.37
C GLN A 120 -17.76 -11.57 -0.80
N TRP A 121 -18.24 -11.36 -2.04
CA TRP A 121 -17.35 -11.18 -3.20
C TRP A 121 -16.56 -9.87 -3.11
N LEU A 122 -17.15 -8.79 -2.59
CA LEU A 122 -16.46 -7.53 -2.35
C LEU A 122 -15.38 -7.67 -1.26
N SER A 123 -15.66 -8.42 -0.18
CA SER A 123 -14.64 -8.76 0.84
C SER A 123 -13.47 -9.53 0.23
N ARG A 124 -13.74 -10.56 -0.58
CA ARG A 124 -12.68 -11.31 -1.30
C ARG A 124 -11.86 -10.41 -2.22
N SER A 125 -12.49 -9.46 -2.91
CA SER A 125 -11.79 -8.48 -3.73
C SER A 125 -10.85 -7.61 -2.88
N ALA A 126 -11.32 -7.09 -1.75
CA ALA A 126 -10.53 -6.25 -0.85
C ALA A 126 -9.37 -7.05 -0.21
N THR A 127 -9.59 -8.31 0.17
CA THR A 127 -8.54 -9.22 0.68
C THR A 127 -7.44 -9.44 -0.36
N ALA A 128 -7.82 -9.67 -1.61
CA ALA A 128 -6.86 -9.84 -2.70
C ALA A 128 -6.11 -8.52 -3.00
N LEU A 129 -6.76 -7.35 -2.90
CA LEU A 129 -6.08 -6.05 -3.00
C LEU A 129 -5.10 -5.82 -1.85
N ALA A 130 -5.38 -6.29 -0.64
CA ALA A 130 -4.42 -6.24 0.46
C ALA A 130 -3.17 -7.07 0.16
N GLN A 131 -3.33 -8.24 -0.46
CA GLN A 131 -2.21 -9.08 -0.89
C GLN A 131 -1.41 -8.43 -2.03
N ASP A 132 -2.07 -7.83 -3.01
CA ASP A 132 -1.42 -7.08 -4.08
C ASP A 132 -0.64 -5.88 -3.53
N ALA A 133 -1.25 -5.09 -2.64
CA ALA A 133 -0.60 -3.97 -1.98
C ALA A 133 0.65 -4.39 -1.21
N ARG A 134 0.62 -5.55 -0.54
CA ARG A 134 1.77 -6.12 0.15
C ARG A 134 2.91 -6.48 -0.80
N ARG A 135 2.60 -7.18 -1.93
CA ARG A 135 3.61 -7.50 -2.95
C ARG A 135 4.20 -6.25 -3.58
N LYS A 136 3.34 -5.29 -3.89
CA LYS A 136 3.78 -4.02 -4.46
C LYS A 136 4.65 -3.23 -3.49
N LEU A 137 4.32 -3.20 -2.21
CA LEU A 137 5.15 -2.57 -1.17
C LEU A 137 6.55 -3.16 -1.13
N VAL A 138 6.68 -4.50 -1.13
CA VAL A 138 7.99 -5.17 -1.19
C VAL A 138 8.77 -4.75 -2.44
N SER A 139 8.13 -4.74 -3.60
CA SER A 139 8.75 -4.29 -4.85
C SER A 139 9.20 -2.82 -4.79
N ASP A 140 8.39 -1.93 -4.23
CA ASP A 140 8.70 -0.50 -4.10
C ASP A 140 9.88 -0.29 -3.12
N VAL A 141 9.90 -0.99 -1.99
CA VAL A 141 11.02 -0.96 -1.02
C VAL A 141 12.31 -1.48 -1.65
N ARG A 142 12.26 -2.58 -2.41
CA ARG A 142 13.40 -3.12 -3.16
C ARG A 142 13.96 -2.09 -4.12
N GLN A 143 13.09 -1.40 -4.87
CA GLN A 143 13.52 -0.35 -5.82
C GLN A 143 14.21 0.82 -5.11
N ALA A 144 13.60 1.35 -4.05
CA ALA A 144 14.17 2.46 -3.29
C ALA A 144 15.51 2.08 -2.63
N TYR A 145 15.59 0.90 -2.03
CA TYR A 145 16.81 0.40 -1.41
C TYR A 145 17.95 0.19 -2.43
N LEU A 146 17.65 -0.42 -3.58
CA LEU A 146 18.64 -0.65 -4.65
C LEU A 146 19.18 0.68 -5.21
N ASN A 147 18.32 1.67 -5.37
CA ASN A 147 18.75 3.01 -5.78
C ASN A 147 19.59 3.69 -4.69
N LEU A 148 19.20 3.58 -3.41
CA LEU A 148 20.02 4.08 -2.30
C LEU A 148 21.39 3.40 -2.27
N TYR A 149 21.44 2.09 -2.43
CA TYR A 149 22.68 1.33 -2.51
C TYR A 149 23.60 1.87 -3.63
N TYR A 150 23.02 2.14 -4.80
CA TYR A 150 23.79 2.72 -5.90
C TYR A 150 24.44 4.06 -5.50
N GLU A 151 23.68 4.98 -4.92
CA GLU A 151 24.20 6.31 -4.60
C GLU A 151 25.27 6.23 -3.49
N VAL A 152 25.09 5.39 -2.48
CA VAL A 152 26.08 5.19 -1.41
C VAL A 152 27.38 4.59 -1.98
N ALA A 153 27.31 3.51 -2.74
CA ALA A 153 28.48 2.87 -3.34
C ALA A 153 29.13 3.75 -4.41
N ALA A 154 28.38 4.58 -5.13
CA ALA A 154 28.92 5.55 -6.09
C ALA A 154 29.68 6.68 -5.39
N LEU A 155 29.23 7.15 -4.22
CA LEU A 155 29.96 8.12 -3.41
C LEU A 155 31.32 7.57 -2.96
N GLU A 156 31.40 6.31 -2.60
CA GLU A 156 32.65 5.66 -2.24
C GLU A 156 33.63 5.63 -3.42
N ILE A 157 33.19 5.19 -4.60
CA ILE A 157 33.99 5.19 -5.85
C ILE A 157 34.49 6.59 -6.17
N ILE A 158 33.67 7.61 -6.06
CA ILE A 158 34.05 9.00 -6.30
C ILE A 158 35.05 9.50 -5.26
N SER A 159 34.84 9.15 -3.99
CA SER A 159 35.76 9.52 -2.90
C SER A 159 37.18 8.95 -3.12
N GLU A 160 37.28 7.69 -3.55
CA GLU A 160 38.56 7.08 -3.92
C GLU A 160 39.23 7.83 -5.09
N THR A 161 38.47 8.10 -6.16
CA THR A 161 38.95 8.81 -7.33
C THR A 161 39.37 10.24 -6.98
N ARG A 162 38.60 10.92 -6.14
CA ARG A 162 38.91 12.27 -5.67
C ARG A 162 40.26 12.34 -4.95
N ARG A 163 40.57 11.36 -4.11
CA ARG A 163 41.91 11.28 -3.44
C ARG A 163 43.05 11.17 -4.46
N LEU A 164 42.86 10.35 -5.50
CA LEU A 164 43.81 10.22 -6.58
C LEU A 164 44.00 11.57 -7.31
N PHE A 165 42.92 12.25 -7.66
CA PHE A 165 42.97 13.53 -8.35
C PHE A 165 43.58 14.65 -7.50
N SER A 166 43.31 14.69 -6.19
CA SER A 166 43.98 15.61 -5.26
C SER A 166 45.50 15.43 -5.26
N ASN A 167 45.97 14.17 -5.27
CA ASN A 167 47.42 13.88 -5.38
C ASN A 167 47.97 14.32 -6.74
N LEU A 168 47.23 14.12 -7.83
CA LEU A 168 47.65 14.58 -9.17
C LEU A 168 47.75 16.10 -9.27
N VAL A 169 46.82 16.85 -8.64
CA VAL A 169 46.91 18.33 -8.55
C VAL A 169 48.23 18.73 -7.88
N SER A 170 48.57 18.17 -6.70
CA SER A 170 49.78 18.49 -5.97
C SER A 170 51.07 18.16 -6.76
N ILE A 171 51.08 17.02 -7.49
CA ILE A 171 52.18 16.63 -8.38
C ILE A 171 52.32 17.63 -9.53
N THR A 172 51.20 18.02 -10.15
CA THR A 172 51.22 18.95 -11.29
C THR A 172 51.65 20.36 -10.87
N GLU A 173 51.21 20.85 -9.69
CA GLU A 173 51.69 22.10 -9.09
C GLU A 173 53.21 22.08 -8.84
N SER A 174 53.72 20.97 -8.29
CA SER A 174 55.15 20.79 -8.05
C SER A 174 55.97 20.76 -9.36
N ASN A 175 55.47 20.11 -10.39
CA ASN A 175 56.09 20.06 -11.71
C ASN A 175 56.02 21.43 -12.42
N TYR A 176 54.96 22.18 -12.24
CA TYR A 176 54.86 23.57 -12.77
C TYR A 176 55.89 24.48 -12.09
N ALA A 177 55.99 24.43 -10.77
CA ALA A 177 57.00 25.18 -10.03
C ALA A 177 58.45 24.82 -10.46
N ALA A 178 58.68 23.59 -10.90
CA ALA A 178 59.94 23.13 -11.47
C ALA A 178 60.11 23.41 -12.96
N GLY A 179 59.14 24.08 -13.62
CA GLY A 179 59.15 24.42 -15.05
C GLY A 179 58.99 23.20 -15.99
N ARG A 180 58.45 22.09 -15.50
CA ARG A 180 58.32 20.83 -16.27
C ARG A 180 56.96 20.67 -16.99
N VAL A 181 55.94 21.39 -16.58
CA VAL A 181 54.58 21.35 -17.15
C VAL A 181 54.03 22.78 -17.31
N ASN A 182 52.98 22.94 -18.10
CA ASN A 182 52.34 24.24 -18.36
C ASN A 182 51.34 24.56 -17.23
N GLN A 183 51.04 25.87 -17.04
CA GLN A 183 50.01 26.36 -16.16
C GLN A 183 48.63 25.74 -16.49
N GLN A 184 48.38 25.49 -17.77
CA GLN A 184 47.15 24.87 -18.25
C GLN A 184 46.87 23.50 -17.57
N ASP A 185 47.93 22.69 -17.37
CA ASP A 185 47.79 21.35 -16.75
C ASP A 185 47.33 21.45 -15.28
N VAL A 186 47.87 22.46 -14.53
CA VAL A 186 47.45 22.74 -13.15
C VAL A 186 45.98 23.16 -13.08
N VAL A 187 45.57 24.09 -13.96
CA VAL A 187 44.21 24.57 -14.02
C VAL A 187 43.25 23.44 -14.40
N GLN A 188 43.65 22.59 -15.34
CA GLN A 188 42.86 21.43 -15.75
C GLN A 188 42.69 20.42 -14.60
N ALA A 189 43.76 20.09 -13.87
CA ALA A 189 43.71 19.19 -12.72
C ALA A 189 42.74 19.72 -11.65
N SER A 190 42.83 21.02 -11.33
CA SER A 190 41.96 21.67 -10.35
C SER A 190 40.49 21.71 -10.83
N LEU A 191 40.27 21.91 -12.13
CA LEU A 191 38.90 21.88 -12.71
C LEU A 191 38.26 20.48 -12.59
N GLU A 192 39.04 19.42 -12.90
CA GLU A 192 38.51 18.06 -12.80
C GLU A 192 38.23 17.67 -11.35
N LEU A 193 39.07 18.10 -10.40
CA LEU A 193 38.79 17.90 -8.97
C LEU A 193 37.48 18.60 -8.56
N SER A 194 37.28 19.84 -8.99
CA SER A 194 36.01 20.57 -8.72
C SER A 194 34.79 19.90 -9.36
N ARG A 195 34.94 19.29 -10.54
CA ARG A 195 33.89 18.50 -11.19
C ARG A 195 33.52 17.24 -10.39
N LEU A 196 34.52 16.58 -9.77
CA LEU A 196 34.27 15.44 -8.87
C LEU A 196 33.53 15.88 -7.61
N ASP A 197 33.85 17.05 -7.05
CA ASP A 197 33.13 17.61 -5.90
C ASP A 197 31.64 17.93 -6.25
N ASP A 198 31.38 18.52 -7.41
CA ASP A 198 30.02 18.75 -7.92
C ASP A 198 29.26 17.42 -8.14
N ARG A 199 29.94 16.41 -8.72
CA ARG A 199 29.36 15.08 -8.93
C ARG A 199 29.03 14.39 -7.60
N ALA A 200 29.91 14.48 -6.60
CA ALA A 200 29.67 13.97 -5.25
C ALA A 200 28.47 14.66 -4.58
N ALA A 201 28.36 15.99 -4.69
CA ALA A 201 27.24 16.74 -4.15
C ALA A 201 25.89 16.33 -4.79
N LYS A 202 25.87 16.14 -6.11
CA LYS A 202 24.67 15.64 -6.82
C LYS A 202 24.25 14.25 -6.37
N ILE A 203 25.20 13.32 -6.19
CA ILE A 203 24.93 11.95 -5.75
C ILE A 203 24.42 11.98 -4.30
N LYS A 204 25.03 12.80 -3.43
CA LYS A 204 24.59 12.94 -2.04
C LYS A 204 23.14 13.44 -1.95
N GLY A 205 22.77 14.42 -2.77
CA GLY A 205 21.38 14.88 -2.84
C GLY A 205 20.40 13.77 -3.27
N LYS A 206 20.80 12.86 -4.18
CA LYS A 206 20.00 11.70 -4.56
C LYS A 206 19.93 10.65 -3.45
N GLU A 207 21.05 10.40 -2.76
CA GLU A 207 21.09 9.51 -1.58
C GLU A 207 20.08 9.97 -0.53
N GLU A 208 20.09 11.26 -0.17
CA GLU A 208 19.16 11.85 0.78
C GLU A 208 17.70 11.71 0.28
N GLY A 209 17.47 11.88 -1.02
CA GLY A 209 16.16 11.65 -1.64
C GLY A 209 15.65 10.21 -1.50
N TYR A 210 16.49 9.21 -1.78
CA TYR A 210 16.11 7.80 -1.62
C TYR A 210 15.97 7.38 -0.15
N ARG A 211 16.73 7.98 0.77
CA ARG A 211 16.50 7.80 2.21
C ARG A 211 15.15 8.35 2.63
N ALA A 212 14.76 9.53 2.16
CA ALA A 212 13.45 10.08 2.41
C ALA A 212 12.31 9.25 1.79
N GLU A 213 12.54 8.67 0.60
CA GLU A 213 11.60 7.73 -0.02
C GLU A 213 11.43 6.45 0.83
N LEU A 214 12.51 5.86 1.32
CA LEU A 214 12.44 4.71 2.23
C LEU A 214 11.79 5.06 3.58
N ALA A 215 12.03 6.26 4.08
CA ALA A 215 11.49 6.71 5.38
C ALA A 215 9.96 6.73 5.41
N GLN A 216 9.28 6.85 4.27
CA GLN A 216 7.81 6.72 4.23
C GLN A 216 7.30 5.36 4.72
N TRP A 217 8.11 4.30 4.63
CA TRP A 217 7.75 2.93 5.03
C TRP A 217 8.42 2.47 6.32
N ILE A 218 9.69 2.89 6.56
CA ILE A 218 10.50 2.38 7.68
C ILE A 218 10.91 3.47 8.69
N GLY A 219 10.45 4.70 8.50
CA GLY A 219 10.72 5.82 9.40
C GLY A 219 12.21 6.17 9.49
N ASP A 220 12.64 6.57 10.67
CA ASP A 220 14.01 7.04 10.94
C ASP A 220 15.10 5.99 10.63
N GLN A 221 14.74 4.71 10.55
CA GLN A 221 15.70 3.65 10.22
C GLN A 221 16.26 3.75 8.80
N ALA A 222 15.60 4.48 7.90
CA ALA A 222 16.11 4.78 6.56
C ALA A 222 17.42 5.60 6.58
N TRP A 223 17.72 6.28 7.66
CA TRP A 223 18.91 7.11 7.85
C TRP A 223 20.11 6.36 8.44
N ASN A 224 19.92 5.11 8.86
CA ASN A 224 21.02 4.27 9.31
C ASN A 224 22.00 3.95 8.15
N PRO A 225 23.27 3.63 8.44
CA PRO A 225 24.16 3.06 7.45
C PRO A 225 23.51 1.84 6.78
N ILE A 226 23.70 1.67 5.48
CA ILE A 226 23.25 0.48 4.76
C ILE A 226 24.36 -0.56 4.69
N ASP A 227 23.99 -1.81 4.40
CA ASP A 227 24.95 -2.90 4.21
C ASP A 227 25.85 -2.62 2.99
N ASP A 228 27.16 -2.85 3.14
CA ASP A 228 28.14 -2.67 2.05
C ASP A 228 28.03 -3.77 0.98
N MET A 229 27.46 -4.94 1.35
CA MET A 229 27.28 -6.03 0.40
C MET A 229 26.15 -5.73 -0.59
N PHE A 230 26.36 -6.15 -1.86
CA PHE A 230 25.32 -6.01 -2.88
C PHE A 230 24.05 -6.76 -2.45
N PRO A 231 22.87 -6.10 -2.47
CA PRO A 231 21.61 -6.69 -2.00
C PRO A 231 21.24 -7.96 -2.78
N LEU A 232 20.99 -9.04 -2.05
CA LEU A 232 20.53 -10.30 -2.64
C LEU A 232 19.00 -10.32 -2.73
N LEU A 233 18.49 -10.72 -3.87
CA LEU A 233 17.07 -10.95 -4.12
C LEU A 233 16.81 -12.45 -4.20
N PRO A 234 15.57 -12.92 -3.89
CA PRO A 234 15.15 -14.29 -4.16
C PRO A 234 15.38 -14.68 -5.62
N GLU A 235 15.70 -15.93 -5.90
CA GLU A 235 15.90 -16.40 -7.26
C GLU A 235 14.58 -16.46 -8.03
N LEU A 236 14.62 -16.14 -9.33
CA LEU A 236 13.47 -16.38 -10.21
C LEU A 236 13.38 -17.88 -10.49
N PRO A 237 12.18 -18.48 -10.37
CA PRO A 237 11.99 -19.88 -10.79
C PRO A 237 12.40 -20.08 -12.25
N GLU A 238 13.11 -21.16 -12.54
CA GLU A 238 13.64 -21.44 -13.90
C GLU A 238 12.52 -21.67 -14.93
N ASP A 239 11.44 -22.37 -14.51
CA ASP A 239 10.30 -22.74 -15.37
C ASP A 239 9.00 -22.06 -14.89
N ILE A 240 8.84 -20.77 -15.19
CA ILE A 240 7.61 -20.05 -14.85
C ILE A 240 6.60 -20.17 -15.98
N ASP A 241 5.44 -20.77 -15.70
CA ASP A 241 4.26 -20.50 -16.51
C ASP A 241 3.74 -19.10 -16.25
N VAL A 242 4.18 -18.16 -17.08
CA VAL A 242 3.84 -16.74 -16.99
C VAL A 242 2.33 -16.51 -17.02
N ASN A 243 1.58 -17.28 -17.80
CA ASN A 243 0.14 -17.11 -17.89
C ASN A 243 -0.55 -17.56 -16.60
N ALA A 244 -0.10 -18.66 -16.00
CA ALA A 244 -0.56 -19.11 -14.70
C ALA A 244 -0.22 -18.08 -13.59
N ALA A 245 1.02 -17.57 -13.57
CA ALA A 245 1.46 -16.58 -12.60
C ALA A 245 0.62 -15.29 -12.68
N ILE A 246 0.39 -14.76 -13.88
CA ILE A 246 -0.44 -13.57 -14.10
C ILE A 246 -1.90 -13.84 -13.71
N THR A 247 -2.46 -14.98 -14.10
CA THR A 247 -3.86 -15.31 -13.79
C THR A 247 -4.10 -15.51 -12.30
N SER A 248 -3.11 -16.06 -11.58
CA SER A 248 -3.14 -16.23 -10.12
C SER A 248 -2.69 -14.99 -9.34
N HIS A 249 -2.28 -13.92 -10.02
CA HIS A 249 -1.82 -12.69 -9.36
C HIS A 249 -2.92 -12.05 -8.52
N PRO A 250 -2.64 -11.57 -7.28
CA PRO A 250 -3.66 -11.02 -6.39
C PRO A 250 -4.48 -9.89 -6.99
N LEU A 251 -3.88 -9.03 -7.82
CA LEU A 251 -4.61 -7.99 -8.56
C LEU A 251 -5.68 -8.57 -9.47
N ILE A 252 -5.38 -9.66 -10.18
CA ILE A 252 -6.33 -10.32 -11.09
C ILE A 252 -7.42 -11.04 -10.29
N GLN A 253 -7.05 -11.69 -9.18
CA GLN A 253 -8.02 -12.28 -8.27
C GLN A 253 -8.99 -11.24 -7.70
N ALA A 254 -8.48 -10.06 -7.33
CA ALA A 254 -9.31 -8.94 -6.87
C ALA A 254 -10.30 -8.47 -7.95
N LYS A 255 -9.82 -8.30 -9.19
CA LYS A 255 -10.66 -7.90 -10.33
C LYS A 255 -11.71 -8.97 -10.66
N ASN A 256 -11.33 -10.25 -10.64
CA ASN A 256 -12.27 -11.36 -10.85
C ASN A 256 -13.35 -11.41 -9.76
N ALA A 257 -12.97 -11.23 -8.50
CA ALA A 257 -13.94 -11.14 -7.39
C ALA A 257 -14.91 -9.97 -7.60
N ARG A 258 -14.43 -8.82 -8.10
CA ARG A 258 -15.26 -7.66 -8.44
C ARG A 258 -16.23 -7.93 -9.59
N VAL A 259 -15.80 -8.68 -10.61
CA VAL A 259 -16.69 -9.16 -11.68
C VAL A 259 -17.79 -10.04 -11.11
N ASN A 260 -17.47 -10.94 -10.18
CA ASN A 260 -18.48 -11.80 -9.54
C ASN A 260 -19.45 -11.00 -8.65
N ALA A 261 -18.98 -9.99 -7.92
CA ALA A 261 -19.84 -9.06 -7.19
C ALA A 261 -20.80 -8.29 -8.14
N ALA A 262 -20.29 -7.83 -9.29
CA ALA A 262 -21.10 -7.17 -10.31
C ALA A 262 -22.15 -8.12 -10.93
N ARG A 263 -21.84 -9.39 -11.13
CA ARG A 263 -22.83 -10.41 -11.55
C ARG A 263 -23.97 -10.54 -10.52
N LYS A 264 -23.64 -10.48 -9.22
CA LYS A 264 -24.68 -10.49 -8.18
C LYS A 264 -25.58 -9.25 -8.24
N SER A 265 -25.08 -8.10 -8.70
CA SER A 265 -25.92 -6.93 -8.96
C SER A 265 -26.99 -7.19 -10.03
N ILE A 266 -26.67 -8.01 -11.06
CA ILE A 266 -27.66 -8.45 -12.04
C ILE A 266 -28.72 -9.32 -11.36
N ASP A 267 -28.29 -10.27 -10.53
CA ASP A 267 -29.20 -11.17 -9.84
C ASP A 267 -30.09 -10.41 -8.85
N ILE A 268 -29.59 -9.39 -8.17
CA ILE A 268 -30.39 -8.48 -7.31
C ILE A 268 -31.44 -7.72 -8.17
N ALA A 269 -31.01 -7.13 -9.29
CA ALA A 269 -31.92 -6.42 -10.18
C ALA A 269 -33.06 -7.32 -10.72
N LYS A 270 -32.77 -8.61 -10.94
CA LYS A 270 -33.79 -9.61 -11.32
C LYS A 270 -34.79 -9.91 -10.20
N GLN A 271 -34.43 -9.71 -8.93
CA GLN A 271 -35.41 -9.86 -7.85
C GLN A 271 -36.52 -8.78 -7.90
N ASP A 272 -36.25 -7.64 -8.54
CA ASP A 272 -37.24 -6.57 -8.71
C ASP A 272 -38.47 -6.99 -9.55
N TYR A 273 -38.41 -8.11 -10.28
CA TYR A 273 -39.57 -8.71 -10.97
C TYR A 273 -40.43 -9.53 -10.04
N LYS A 274 -39.98 -9.86 -8.84
CA LYS A 274 -40.80 -10.60 -7.86
C LYS A 274 -41.61 -9.62 -7.01
N PRO A 275 -42.77 -10.02 -6.51
CA PRO A 275 -43.52 -9.21 -5.56
C PRO A 275 -42.72 -9.07 -4.23
N GLY A 276 -42.68 -7.86 -3.70
CA GLY A 276 -42.37 -7.63 -2.29
C GLY A 276 -43.68 -7.73 -1.49
N TRP A 277 -43.59 -8.02 -0.20
CA TRP A 277 -44.74 -8.03 0.65
C TRP A 277 -44.43 -7.54 2.06
N SER A 278 -45.46 -7.06 2.77
CA SER A 278 -45.39 -6.70 4.17
C SER A 278 -46.61 -7.24 4.92
N ALA A 279 -46.43 -7.54 6.18
CA ALA A 279 -47.49 -7.90 7.09
C ALA A 279 -47.56 -6.91 8.24
N SER A 280 -48.76 -6.48 8.61
CA SER A 280 -48.98 -5.67 9.79
C SER A 280 -50.10 -6.23 10.66
N LEU A 281 -49.98 -5.97 11.96
CA LEU A 281 -50.98 -6.25 12.99
C LEU A 281 -51.16 -4.97 13.79
N ASP A 282 -52.42 -4.50 13.80
CA ASP A 282 -52.82 -3.27 14.47
C ASP A 282 -53.88 -3.56 15.53
N TYR A 283 -53.76 -2.93 16.69
CA TYR A 283 -54.81 -2.85 17.70
C TYR A 283 -55.35 -1.45 17.76
N GLY A 284 -56.69 -1.33 17.60
CA GLY A 284 -57.41 -0.06 17.61
C GLY A 284 -58.29 0.05 18.84
N PHE A 285 -57.87 0.87 19.81
CA PHE A 285 -58.67 1.21 20.99
C PHE A 285 -59.77 2.19 20.59
N ARG A 286 -61.04 1.89 21.01
CA ARG A 286 -62.20 2.75 20.75
C ARG A 286 -62.79 3.28 22.04
N SER A 287 -63.07 4.56 22.10
CA SER A 287 -63.74 5.24 23.21
C SER A 287 -65.20 5.43 22.96
N GLY A 288 -66.00 5.52 24.01
CA GLY A 288 -67.42 5.77 23.98
C GLY A 288 -68.30 4.51 23.96
N ASP A 289 -69.64 4.72 24.02
CA ASP A 289 -70.61 3.66 24.13
C ASP A 289 -71.47 3.51 22.83
N ASN A 290 -72.02 2.34 22.65
CA ASN A 290 -72.95 2.03 21.60
C ASN A 290 -74.35 2.62 21.95
N PRO A 291 -75.32 2.74 21.00
CA PRO A 291 -76.65 3.24 21.28
C PRO A 291 -77.45 2.42 22.31
N ASP A 292 -77.06 1.20 22.58
CA ASP A 292 -77.60 0.30 23.58
C ASP A 292 -77.01 0.46 24.98
N GLY A 293 -76.03 1.39 25.16
CA GLY A 293 -75.34 1.63 26.40
C GLY A 293 -74.16 0.70 26.68
N SER A 294 -73.84 -0.22 25.79
CA SER A 294 -72.69 -1.05 25.91
C SER A 294 -71.39 -0.34 25.44
N SER A 295 -70.23 -0.56 26.09
CA SER A 295 -68.93 -0.01 25.62
C SER A 295 -68.58 -0.54 24.24
N ARG A 296 -67.98 0.32 23.40
CA ARG A 296 -67.52 -0.07 22.06
C ARG A 296 -66.34 -1.06 22.18
N SER A 297 -66.44 -2.19 21.48
CA SER A 297 -65.36 -3.17 21.41
C SER A 297 -64.18 -2.65 20.58
N ASP A 298 -62.98 -2.90 21.02
CA ASP A 298 -61.76 -2.59 20.29
C ASP A 298 -61.63 -3.44 19.01
N PHE A 299 -60.80 -2.98 18.08
CA PHE A 299 -60.52 -3.69 16.84
C PHE A 299 -59.15 -4.27 16.78
N ALA A 300 -59.00 -5.48 16.27
CA ALA A 300 -57.72 -6.02 15.78
C ALA A 300 -57.77 -6.09 14.25
N THR A 301 -56.73 -5.58 13.59
CA THR A 301 -56.62 -5.57 12.13
C THR A 301 -55.35 -6.24 11.71
N ALA A 302 -55.43 -7.27 10.88
CA ALA A 302 -54.27 -7.87 10.21
C ALA A 302 -54.30 -7.48 8.72
N LEU A 303 -53.19 -6.96 8.21
CA LEU A 303 -53.05 -6.55 6.81
C LEU A 303 -51.85 -7.20 6.17
N VAL A 304 -51.96 -7.66 4.94
CA VAL A 304 -50.87 -8.09 4.08
C VAL A 304 -50.87 -7.27 2.82
N ASN A 305 -49.77 -6.58 2.53
CA ASN A 305 -49.63 -5.77 1.32
C ASN A 305 -48.66 -6.46 0.35
N PHE A 306 -48.93 -6.44 -0.93
CA PHE A 306 -48.11 -6.97 -1.99
C PHE A 306 -47.76 -5.88 -3.00
N ASP A 307 -46.47 -5.70 -3.30
CA ASP A 307 -45.98 -4.87 -4.40
C ASP A 307 -45.98 -5.69 -5.69
N ILE A 308 -46.85 -5.39 -6.65
CA ILE A 308 -46.93 -6.13 -7.91
C ILE A 308 -46.22 -5.34 -9.02
N PRO A 309 -45.15 -5.86 -9.62
CA PRO A 309 -44.39 -5.17 -10.68
C PRO A 309 -45.09 -5.34 -12.05
N LEU A 310 -46.06 -4.49 -12.35
CA LEU A 310 -46.83 -4.56 -13.60
C LEU A 310 -46.16 -3.88 -14.79
N PHE A 311 -45.43 -2.77 -14.55
CA PHE A 311 -44.80 -1.96 -15.60
C PHE A 311 -43.29 -2.10 -15.54
N THR A 312 -42.74 -3.11 -16.21
CA THR A 312 -41.32 -3.51 -16.02
C THR A 312 -40.36 -2.82 -16.99
N THR A 313 -40.83 -2.44 -18.19
CA THR A 313 -40.03 -1.99 -19.35
C THR A 313 -39.06 -0.83 -19.02
N ASP A 314 -39.56 0.23 -18.37
CA ASP A 314 -38.77 1.42 -18.10
C ASP A 314 -38.13 1.44 -16.72
N ARG A 315 -38.34 0.40 -15.92
CA ARG A 315 -37.86 0.30 -14.54
C ARG A 315 -36.99 -0.93 -14.31
N GLN A 316 -37.60 -2.11 -14.26
CA GLN A 316 -36.88 -3.36 -13.98
C GLN A 316 -35.91 -3.74 -15.11
N ASP A 317 -36.42 -3.70 -16.37
CA ASP A 317 -35.59 -4.02 -17.55
C ASP A 317 -34.38 -3.09 -17.66
N ARG A 318 -34.57 -1.79 -17.39
CA ARG A 318 -33.47 -0.80 -17.40
C ARG A 318 -32.48 -1.01 -16.27
N ARG A 319 -32.94 -1.44 -15.08
CA ARG A 319 -32.03 -1.78 -13.97
C ARG A 319 -31.19 -3.01 -14.28
N VAL A 320 -31.79 -4.05 -14.87
CA VAL A 320 -31.06 -5.24 -15.30
C VAL A 320 -30.04 -4.87 -16.38
N ALA A 321 -30.44 -4.13 -17.41
CA ALA A 321 -29.53 -3.66 -18.45
C ALA A 321 -28.37 -2.82 -17.88
N SER A 322 -28.66 -1.88 -16.97
CA SER A 322 -27.60 -1.12 -16.28
C SER A 322 -26.63 -2.00 -15.50
N SER A 323 -27.14 -3.03 -14.80
CA SER A 323 -26.28 -3.97 -14.06
C SER A 323 -25.45 -4.86 -14.99
N GLN A 324 -25.96 -5.21 -16.17
CA GLN A 324 -25.21 -5.92 -17.22
C GLN A 324 -24.03 -5.08 -17.72
N GLU A 325 -24.26 -3.80 -18.04
CA GLU A 325 -23.20 -2.92 -18.50
C GLU A 325 -22.14 -2.66 -17.41
N LYS A 326 -22.53 -2.53 -16.13
CA LYS A 326 -21.58 -2.48 -15.03
C LYS A 326 -20.73 -3.76 -14.92
N THR A 327 -21.32 -4.91 -15.21
CA THR A 327 -20.58 -6.19 -15.23
C THR A 327 -19.63 -6.26 -16.42
N ASN A 328 -20.03 -5.77 -17.59
CA ASN A 328 -19.14 -5.66 -18.76
C ASN A 328 -17.98 -4.72 -18.47
N ALA A 329 -18.21 -3.55 -17.85
CA ALA A 329 -17.16 -2.64 -17.42
C ALA A 329 -16.15 -3.31 -16.48
N ALA A 330 -16.63 -4.05 -15.47
CA ALA A 330 -15.76 -4.78 -14.56
C ALA A 330 -14.92 -5.88 -15.27
N ARG A 331 -15.46 -6.53 -16.31
CA ARG A 331 -14.70 -7.49 -17.13
C ARG A 331 -13.61 -6.80 -17.93
N TYR A 332 -13.92 -5.68 -18.60
CA TYR A 332 -12.93 -4.92 -19.34
C TYR A 332 -11.81 -4.39 -18.44
N GLU A 333 -12.12 -3.96 -17.20
CA GLU A 333 -11.09 -3.60 -16.23
C GLU A 333 -10.19 -4.79 -15.85
N MET A 334 -10.71 -6.00 -15.75
CA MET A 334 -9.93 -7.21 -15.51
C MET A 334 -9.03 -7.54 -16.71
N ASP A 335 -9.59 -7.48 -17.92
CA ASP A 335 -8.86 -7.74 -19.16
C ASP A 335 -7.72 -6.72 -19.37
N ASP A 336 -7.95 -5.46 -19.04
CA ASP A 336 -6.93 -4.42 -19.07
C ASP A 336 -5.80 -4.70 -18.06
N ALA A 337 -6.16 -5.08 -16.82
CA ALA A 337 -5.16 -5.44 -15.81
C ALA A 337 -4.30 -6.65 -16.23
N LEU A 338 -4.90 -7.67 -16.87
CA LEU A 338 -4.17 -8.80 -17.43
C LEU A 338 -3.14 -8.34 -18.47
N ARG A 339 -3.55 -7.47 -19.42
CA ARG A 339 -2.66 -6.92 -20.45
C ARG A 339 -1.54 -6.08 -19.83
N GLN A 340 -1.84 -5.29 -18.81
CA GLN A 340 -0.85 -4.46 -18.12
C GLN A 340 0.21 -5.32 -17.41
N LEU A 341 -0.18 -6.36 -16.66
CA LEU A 341 0.77 -7.26 -15.99
C LEU A 341 1.63 -8.00 -17.03
N LYS A 342 1.04 -8.49 -18.12
CA LYS A 342 1.79 -9.13 -19.21
C LYS A 342 2.81 -8.18 -19.83
N ARG A 343 2.42 -6.95 -20.13
CA ARG A 343 3.32 -5.92 -20.65
C ARG A 343 4.47 -5.62 -19.69
N ILE A 344 4.18 -5.49 -18.38
CA ILE A 344 5.21 -5.24 -17.37
C ILE A 344 6.18 -6.42 -17.33
N TYR A 345 5.67 -7.65 -17.28
CA TYR A 345 6.51 -8.85 -17.26
C TYR A 345 7.44 -8.91 -18.48
N ASP A 346 6.89 -8.80 -19.68
CA ASP A 346 7.67 -8.87 -20.92
C ASP A 346 8.76 -7.78 -20.95
N LYS A 347 8.42 -6.54 -20.59
CA LYS A 347 9.36 -5.42 -20.51
C LYS A 347 10.51 -5.73 -19.54
N GLU A 348 10.18 -6.12 -18.31
CA GLU A 348 11.19 -6.33 -17.27
C GLU A 348 12.05 -7.58 -17.55
N LEU A 349 11.48 -8.63 -18.16
CA LEU A 349 12.25 -9.80 -18.60
C LEU A 349 13.29 -9.45 -19.66
N HIS A 350 12.90 -8.65 -20.67
CA HIS A 350 13.84 -8.19 -21.69
C HIS A 350 14.91 -7.27 -21.10
N SER A 351 14.54 -6.36 -20.21
CA SER A 351 15.48 -5.50 -19.48
C SER A 351 16.47 -6.32 -18.65
N TRP A 352 15.98 -7.28 -17.89
CA TRP A 352 16.83 -8.14 -17.06
C TRP A 352 17.84 -8.93 -17.90
N ARG A 353 17.39 -9.51 -19.03
CA ARG A 353 18.30 -10.23 -19.96
C ARG A 353 19.38 -9.31 -20.52
N ARG A 354 19.03 -8.12 -20.99
CA ARG A 354 20.00 -7.14 -21.51
C ARG A 354 20.98 -6.68 -20.45
N HIS A 355 20.51 -6.45 -19.22
CA HIS A 355 21.39 -6.10 -18.12
C HIS A 355 22.32 -7.25 -17.72
N ASN A 356 21.92 -8.51 -17.80
CA ASN A 356 22.81 -9.66 -17.61
C ASN A 356 23.94 -9.67 -18.64
N GLU A 357 23.63 -9.50 -19.93
CA GLU A 357 24.65 -9.41 -20.99
C GLU A 357 25.63 -8.25 -20.73
N ARG A 358 25.11 -7.08 -20.34
CA ARG A 358 25.95 -5.93 -20.00
C ARG A 358 26.83 -6.19 -18.77
N VAL A 359 26.31 -6.79 -17.71
CA VAL A 359 27.10 -7.15 -16.51
C VAL A 359 28.27 -8.04 -16.91
N SER A 360 28.04 -9.08 -17.72
CA SER A 360 29.12 -9.95 -18.20
C SER A 360 30.15 -9.16 -19.01
N LEU A 361 29.73 -8.29 -19.93
CA LEU A 361 30.64 -7.44 -20.70
C LEU A 361 31.51 -6.54 -19.82
N TYR A 362 30.93 -5.94 -18.79
CA TYR A 362 31.68 -5.10 -17.85
C TYR A 362 32.67 -5.92 -17.01
N GLN A 363 32.27 -7.09 -16.53
CA GLN A 363 33.12 -7.96 -15.70
C GLN A 363 34.26 -8.62 -16.48
N ASP A 364 33.94 -9.13 -17.69
CA ASP A 364 34.90 -9.92 -18.48
C ASP A 364 35.93 -9.07 -19.23
N SER A 365 35.58 -7.78 -19.54
CA SER A 365 36.44 -6.96 -20.40
C SER A 365 36.61 -5.52 -19.92
N LEU A 366 35.50 -4.75 -19.80
CA LEU A 366 35.57 -3.30 -19.67
C LEU A 366 36.29 -2.83 -18.41
N LEU A 367 36.04 -3.46 -17.25
CA LEU A 367 36.65 -3.08 -15.99
C LEU A 367 38.17 -3.29 -16.02
N ALA A 368 38.64 -4.45 -16.51
CA ALA A 368 40.07 -4.76 -16.63
C ALA A 368 40.73 -3.81 -17.61
N SER A 369 40.17 -3.62 -18.80
CA SER A 369 40.72 -2.75 -19.83
C SER A 369 40.80 -1.28 -19.40
N ALA A 370 39.78 -0.74 -18.73
CA ALA A 370 39.78 0.63 -18.22
C ALA A 370 40.86 0.84 -17.14
N LYS A 371 40.96 -0.11 -16.21
CA LYS A 371 41.98 -0.09 -15.13
C LYS A 371 43.39 -0.18 -15.70
N ASP A 372 43.63 -1.06 -16.67
CA ASP A 372 44.96 -1.23 -17.27
C ASP A 372 45.35 0.00 -18.10
N ASN A 373 44.40 0.59 -18.85
CA ASN A 373 44.62 1.84 -19.57
C ASN A 373 44.95 2.99 -18.62
N SER A 374 44.23 3.13 -17.52
CA SER A 374 44.47 4.16 -16.49
C SER A 374 45.85 4.00 -15.87
N ARG A 375 46.24 2.76 -15.50
CA ARG A 375 47.54 2.44 -14.94
C ARG A 375 48.69 2.73 -15.93
N ALA A 376 48.54 2.28 -17.18
CA ALA A 376 49.52 2.50 -18.23
C ALA A 376 49.71 4.00 -18.52
N SER A 377 48.63 4.76 -18.58
CA SER A 377 48.67 6.21 -18.79
C SER A 377 49.34 6.94 -17.62
N LEU A 378 49.16 6.48 -16.37
CA LEU A 378 49.85 7.05 -15.21
C LEU A 378 51.36 6.80 -15.28
N GLN A 379 51.80 5.59 -15.63
CA GLN A 379 53.23 5.25 -15.80
C GLN A 379 53.85 6.04 -16.94
N ALA A 380 53.17 6.15 -18.08
CA ALA A 380 53.66 6.91 -19.23
C ALA A 380 53.80 8.41 -18.89
N TYR A 381 52.87 8.99 -18.14
CA TYR A 381 52.98 10.38 -17.68
C TYR A 381 54.14 10.58 -16.73
N GLN A 382 54.34 9.69 -15.76
CA GLN A 382 55.45 9.74 -14.82
C GLN A 382 56.81 9.64 -15.52
N SER A 383 56.87 8.91 -16.65
CA SER A 383 58.05 8.77 -17.48
C SER A 383 58.25 9.88 -18.52
N GLY A 384 57.34 10.85 -18.56
CA GLY A 384 57.39 11.97 -19.54
C GLY A 384 57.04 11.56 -20.98
N VAL A 385 56.43 10.38 -21.19
CA VAL A 385 56.10 9.85 -22.53
C VAL A 385 54.74 10.33 -23.04
N THR A 386 53.82 10.68 -22.13
CA THR A 386 52.47 11.15 -22.52
C THR A 386 52.11 12.47 -21.84
N GLU A 387 51.18 13.19 -22.42
CA GLU A 387 50.69 14.46 -21.89
C GLU A 387 49.69 14.23 -20.73
N PHE A 388 49.59 15.28 -19.88
CA PHE A 388 48.64 15.28 -18.72
C PHE A 388 47.18 15.01 -19.14
N ASN A 389 46.74 15.57 -20.25
CA ASN A 389 45.38 15.37 -20.76
C ASN A 389 45.05 13.91 -21.09
N THR A 390 46.00 13.12 -21.57
CA THR A 390 45.83 11.70 -21.86
C THR A 390 45.67 10.91 -20.56
N LEU A 391 46.43 11.20 -19.51
CA LEU A 391 46.29 10.64 -18.19
C LEU A 391 44.91 10.96 -17.60
N MET A 392 44.51 12.23 -17.61
CA MET A 392 43.21 12.66 -17.06
C MET A 392 42.04 11.95 -17.74
N ARG A 393 42.08 11.83 -19.07
CA ARG A 393 41.05 11.11 -19.83
C ARG A 393 40.97 9.63 -19.44
N ALA A 394 42.11 8.98 -19.28
CA ALA A 394 42.17 7.57 -18.87
C ALA A 394 41.60 7.36 -17.46
N GLN A 395 41.90 8.25 -16.51
CA GLN A 395 41.40 8.21 -15.15
C GLN A 395 39.85 8.45 -15.08
N ILE A 396 39.36 9.42 -15.84
CA ILE A 396 37.90 9.70 -15.93
C ILE A 396 37.19 8.50 -16.56
N THR A 397 37.79 7.90 -17.61
CA THR A 397 37.19 6.72 -18.26
C THR A 397 37.10 5.53 -17.28
N GLU A 398 38.11 5.29 -16.45
CA GLU A 398 38.06 4.24 -15.43
C GLU A 398 36.94 4.52 -14.41
N LEU A 399 36.83 5.75 -13.91
CA LEU A 399 35.76 6.16 -13.01
C LEU A 399 34.38 5.90 -13.63
N ASP A 400 34.17 6.35 -14.87
CA ASP A 400 32.86 6.19 -15.56
C ASP A 400 32.53 4.72 -15.80
N VAL A 401 33.50 3.87 -16.15
CA VAL A 401 33.30 2.43 -16.32
C VAL A 401 32.95 1.76 -14.99
N ARG A 402 33.57 2.16 -13.88
CA ARG A 402 33.24 1.63 -12.54
C ARG A 402 31.81 2.01 -12.12
N LEU A 403 31.44 3.26 -12.29
CA LEU A 403 30.10 3.75 -11.95
C LEU A 403 29.02 3.11 -12.82
N GLU A 404 29.28 2.95 -14.13
CA GLU A 404 28.34 2.33 -15.05
C GLU A 404 28.18 0.83 -14.76
N ASN A 405 29.26 0.10 -14.42
CA ASN A 405 29.19 -1.29 -13.96
C ASN A 405 28.29 -1.42 -12.72
N LEU A 406 28.45 -0.52 -11.74
CA LEU A 406 27.60 -0.50 -10.54
C LEU A 406 26.14 -0.24 -10.94
N ARG A 407 25.88 0.74 -11.83
CA ARG A 407 24.55 1.09 -12.32
C ARG A 407 23.87 -0.09 -13.02
N VAL A 408 24.57 -0.77 -13.91
CA VAL A 408 24.03 -1.94 -14.64
C VAL A 408 23.69 -3.08 -13.69
N LYS A 409 24.50 -3.33 -12.64
CA LYS A 409 24.18 -4.32 -11.62
C LYS A 409 22.89 -3.98 -10.86
N VAL A 410 22.74 -2.72 -10.48
CA VAL A 410 21.54 -2.23 -9.78
C VAL A 410 20.32 -2.27 -10.72
N ASP A 411 20.45 -1.88 -11.97
CA ASP A 411 19.35 -1.94 -12.96
C ASP A 411 18.90 -3.38 -13.21
N ARG A 412 19.84 -4.33 -13.26
CA ARG A 412 19.53 -5.77 -13.33
C ARG A 412 18.72 -6.22 -12.13
N ALA A 413 19.16 -5.87 -10.92
CA ALA A 413 18.47 -6.22 -9.69
C ALA A 413 17.09 -5.54 -9.60
N SER A 414 16.97 -4.32 -10.09
CA SER A 414 15.69 -3.58 -10.17
C SER A 414 14.70 -4.24 -11.11
N ALA A 415 15.14 -4.68 -12.30
CA ALA A 415 14.30 -5.45 -13.22
C ALA A 415 13.89 -6.80 -12.61
N HIS A 416 14.81 -7.47 -11.92
CA HIS A 416 14.56 -8.71 -11.19
C HIS A 416 13.49 -8.51 -10.11
N ALA A 417 13.60 -7.48 -9.26
CA ALA A 417 12.63 -7.19 -8.22
C ALA A 417 11.21 -6.94 -8.76
N ARG A 418 11.10 -6.34 -9.96
CA ARG A 418 9.79 -6.17 -10.64
C ARG A 418 9.24 -7.47 -11.21
N LEU A 419 10.09 -8.37 -11.67
CA LEU A 419 9.67 -9.71 -12.08
C LEU A 419 9.11 -10.49 -10.88
N LEU A 420 9.78 -10.44 -9.72
CA LEU A 420 9.33 -11.08 -8.48
C LEU A 420 7.95 -10.56 -8.01
N TYR A 421 7.63 -9.29 -8.21
CA TYR A 421 6.28 -8.77 -7.94
C TYR A 421 5.20 -9.53 -8.72
N ILE A 422 5.49 -9.91 -9.98
CA ILE A 422 4.53 -10.59 -10.86
C ILE A 422 4.49 -12.09 -10.58
N THR A 423 5.64 -12.70 -10.32
CA THR A 423 5.73 -14.16 -10.10
C THR A 423 5.34 -14.57 -8.69
N GLY A 424 5.39 -13.65 -7.73
CA GLY A 424 4.82 -13.88 -6.39
C GLY A 424 5.80 -14.29 -5.31
N GLU A 425 7.08 -13.93 -5.47
CA GLU A 425 8.12 -14.17 -4.47
C GLU A 425 8.64 -12.90 -3.80
#